data_a4be2b892bfa6a47f15cc05848ebf843
#
_entry.id   a4be2b892bfa6a47f15cc05848ebf843
#
_cell.length_a   1.000
_cell.length_b   1.000
_cell.length_c   1.000
_cell.angle_alpha   90.00
_cell.angle_beta   90.00
_cell.angle_gamma   90.00
#
_symmetry.space_group_name_H-M   'P 1'
#
loop_
_entity.id
_entity.type
_entity.pdbx_description
1 polymer ?
#
loop_
_entity_poly.entity_id
_entity_poly.type
_entity_poly.pdbx_seq_one_letter_code
_entity_poly.pdbx_strand_id
1 'polypeptide(L)'
;MNFDELLNDLWMFDYEVFAHDTLMVAINYRSTEKVIFHNASADSYQDFIDTYRPILMGYNCRSYDKYILKACLLGYSPEEIKELNDFIIDGNNPWEFPFQGYCELPPVWDLFDCIKTFKSLKEIEGNLRMNITETTVPFDLPTKWNEQQKKEVIHYCVADVEALFPLFNRLMNNYKSKFVICKIGKIDPRIGLGMTDANLTAKLLGAERQDHDDPFGYTYPKQIQKEKIPEEALEYFDDLIAHNDLNYKREAPCLDLKTIDFQLGVGGCHGFSKFGTYIYDRGDGLSCE
;
A
#
# COMPACT_ATOMS: atom_id res chain seq x y z
N MET A 1 -17.45 -15.90 -14.24
CA MET A 1 -16.61 -14.74 -14.56
C MET A 1 -15.18 -15.24 -14.76
N ASN A 2 -14.55 -14.90 -15.86
CA ASN A 2 -13.14 -15.15 -16.13
C ASN A 2 -12.31 -13.89 -15.80
N PHE A 3 -10.96 -14.00 -15.86
CA PHE A 3 -10.09 -12.88 -15.52
C PHE A 3 -10.25 -11.70 -16.49
N ASP A 4 -10.41 -11.98 -17.79
CA ASP A 4 -10.56 -10.93 -18.80
C ASP A 4 -11.88 -10.16 -18.66
N GLU A 5 -12.96 -10.82 -18.20
CA GLU A 5 -14.23 -10.16 -17.88
C GLU A 5 -14.08 -9.15 -16.75
N LEU A 6 -13.27 -9.45 -15.71
CA LEU A 6 -12.97 -8.51 -14.62
C LEU A 6 -12.28 -7.24 -15.11
N LEU A 7 -11.44 -7.35 -16.15
CA LEU A 7 -10.72 -6.20 -16.68
C LEU A 7 -11.61 -5.19 -17.40
N ASN A 8 -12.86 -5.55 -17.74
CA ASN A 8 -13.84 -4.59 -18.28
C ASN A 8 -14.32 -3.61 -17.20
N ASP A 9 -14.35 -4.07 -15.94
CA ASP A 9 -14.79 -3.28 -14.80
C ASP A 9 -13.62 -2.58 -14.10
N LEU A 10 -12.38 -2.77 -14.59
CA LEU A 10 -11.17 -2.22 -13.98
C LEU A 10 -10.96 -0.79 -14.41
N TRP A 11 -10.83 0.11 -13.43
CA TRP A 11 -10.55 1.53 -13.62
C TRP A 11 -9.28 1.90 -12.87
N MET A 12 -8.29 2.42 -13.60
CA MET A 12 -7.10 3.03 -13.01
C MET A 12 -7.49 4.39 -12.46
N PHE A 13 -7.09 4.73 -11.24
CA PHE A 13 -7.47 6.00 -10.63
C PHE A 13 -6.38 6.57 -9.74
N ASP A 14 -6.47 7.87 -9.54
CA ASP A 14 -5.61 8.63 -8.64
C ASP A 14 -6.32 9.88 -8.14
N TYR A 15 -5.90 10.39 -6.99
CA TYR A 15 -6.43 11.60 -6.37
C TYR A 15 -5.36 12.66 -6.20
N GLU A 16 -5.79 13.93 -6.43
CA GLU A 16 -5.02 15.12 -6.09
C GLU A 16 -5.80 15.95 -5.08
N VAL A 17 -5.21 16.19 -3.92
CA VAL A 17 -5.84 16.94 -2.82
C VAL A 17 -5.07 18.23 -2.56
N PHE A 18 -5.76 19.35 -2.79
CA PHE A 18 -5.26 20.71 -2.55
C PHE A 18 -6.07 21.39 -1.44
N ALA A 19 -5.64 22.56 -1.00
CA ALA A 19 -6.30 23.27 0.11
C ALA A 19 -7.80 23.52 -0.12
N HIS A 20 -8.20 23.79 -1.37
CA HIS A 20 -9.60 24.15 -1.73
C HIS A 20 -10.11 23.38 -2.94
N ASP A 21 -9.36 22.43 -3.44
CA ASP A 21 -9.73 21.65 -4.61
C ASP A 21 -9.35 20.19 -4.42
N THR A 22 -10.26 19.31 -4.81
CA THR A 22 -10.04 17.86 -4.84
C THR A 22 -10.34 17.35 -6.24
N LEU A 23 -9.42 16.61 -6.80
CA LEU A 23 -9.52 16.02 -8.13
C LEU A 23 -9.39 14.52 -8.04
N MET A 24 -10.26 13.77 -8.72
CA MET A 24 -10.06 12.37 -9.06
C MET A 24 -10.09 12.21 -10.56
N VAL A 25 -9.15 11.46 -11.08
CA VAL A 25 -9.17 10.95 -12.45
C VAL A 25 -9.32 9.45 -12.40
N ALA A 26 -10.26 8.91 -13.17
CA ALA A 26 -10.42 7.48 -13.38
C ALA A 26 -10.45 7.15 -14.87
N ILE A 27 -9.68 6.14 -15.29
CA ILE A 27 -9.59 5.70 -16.69
C ILE A 27 -9.86 4.20 -16.75
N ASN A 28 -10.85 3.79 -17.54
CA ASN A 28 -11.14 2.37 -17.70
C ASN A 28 -10.02 1.65 -18.45
N TYR A 29 -9.60 0.51 -17.92
CA TYR A 29 -8.47 -0.24 -18.47
C TYR A 29 -8.70 -0.75 -19.90
N ARG A 30 -9.93 -1.11 -20.27
CA ARG A 30 -10.26 -1.68 -21.59
C ARG A 30 -10.77 -0.66 -22.58
N SER A 31 -11.76 0.15 -22.16
CA SER A 31 -12.39 1.13 -23.07
C SER A 31 -11.58 2.42 -23.21
N THR A 32 -10.66 2.68 -22.30
CA THR A 32 -9.96 3.97 -22.16
C THR A 32 -10.88 5.15 -21.89
N GLU A 33 -12.15 4.90 -21.54
CA GLU A 33 -13.06 5.91 -21.08
C GLU A 33 -12.51 6.61 -19.85
N LYS A 34 -12.61 7.94 -19.84
CA LYS A 34 -12.05 8.79 -18.79
C LYS A 34 -13.16 9.56 -18.09
N VAL A 35 -13.16 9.51 -16.77
CA VAL A 35 -14.03 10.30 -15.91
C VAL A 35 -13.16 11.18 -15.01
N ILE A 36 -13.56 12.44 -14.87
CA ILE A 36 -12.84 13.45 -14.09
C ILE A 36 -13.81 14.07 -13.10
N PHE A 37 -13.50 13.95 -11.82
CA PHE A 37 -14.25 14.56 -10.72
C PHE A 37 -13.42 15.70 -10.14
N HIS A 38 -13.88 16.92 -10.29
CA HIS A 38 -13.27 18.10 -9.67
C HIS A 38 -14.29 18.74 -8.73
N ASN A 39 -14.04 18.74 -7.45
CA ASN A 39 -14.95 19.19 -6.40
C ASN A 39 -16.38 18.64 -6.60
N ALA A 40 -16.47 17.39 -7.02
CA ALA A 40 -17.72 16.76 -7.37
C ALA A 40 -18.53 16.38 -6.11
N SER A 41 -19.85 16.35 -6.24
CA SER A 41 -20.73 15.95 -5.15
C SER A 41 -20.65 14.44 -4.87
N ALA A 42 -21.07 14.04 -3.68
CA ALA A 42 -21.19 12.62 -3.31
C ALA A 42 -22.09 11.86 -4.29
N ASP A 43 -23.18 12.47 -4.75
CA ASP A 43 -24.08 11.85 -5.74
C ASP A 43 -23.36 11.52 -7.04
N SER A 44 -22.46 12.40 -7.51
CA SER A 44 -21.70 12.16 -8.74
C SER A 44 -20.78 10.94 -8.60
N TYR A 45 -20.15 10.75 -7.45
CA TYR A 45 -19.34 9.56 -7.16
C TYR A 45 -20.21 8.31 -7.04
N GLN A 46 -21.38 8.41 -6.39
CA GLN A 46 -22.32 7.33 -6.26
C GLN A 46 -22.87 6.90 -7.63
N ASP A 47 -23.25 7.83 -8.48
CA ASP A 47 -23.72 7.59 -9.85
C ASP A 47 -22.66 6.85 -10.69
N PHE A 48 -21.39 7.21 -10.54
CA PHE A 48 -20.29 6.50 -11.19
C PHE A 48 -20.19 5.04 -10.70
N ILE A 49 -20.26 4.85 -9.38
CA ILE A 49 -20.16 3.51 -8.78
C ILE A 49 -21.36 2.64 -9.21
N ASP A 50 -22.57 3.17 -9.20
CA ASP A 50 -23.77 2.45 -9.56
C ASP A 50 -23.84 2.12 -11.05
N THR A 51 -23.35 3.02 -11.90
CA THR A 51 -23.34 2.87 -13.35
C THR A 51 -22.31 1.84 -13.81
N TYR A 52 -21.08 1.97 -13.34
CA TYR A 52 -19.95 1.19 -13.85
C TYR A 52 -19.59 -0.01 -12.97
N ARG A 53 -20.04 -0.03 -11.71
CA ARG A 53 -19.63 -1.01 -10.71
C ARG A 53 -18.14 -1.27 -10.74
N PRO A 54 -17.32 -0.22 -10.64
CA PRO A 54 -15.89 -0.30 -10.93
C PRO A 54 -15.16 -1.20 -9.94
N ILE A 55 -14.04 -1.74 -10.41
CA ILE A 55 -12.93 -2.16 -9.57
C ILE A 55 -11.91 -1.03 -9.72
N LEU A 56 -11.58 -0.35 -8.65
CA LEU A 56 -10.63 0.75 -8.67
C LEU A 56 -9.22 0.23 -8.42
N MET A 57 -8.25 0.68 -9.22
CA MET A 57 -6.85 0.32 -9.07
C MET A 57 -5.97 1.56 -9.09
N GLY A 58 -5.15 1.72 -8.07
CA GLY A 58 -4.18 2.79 -7.94
C GLY A 58 -2.83 2.28 -7.44
N TYR A 59 -1.95 3.19 -7.10
CA TYR A 59 -0.65 2.92 -6.49
C TYR A 59 -0.62 3.43 -5.05
N ASN A 60 -0.39 2.55 -4.08
CA ASN A 60 -0.51 2.85 -2.63
C ASN A 60 -1.91 3.38 -2.22
N CYS A 61 -2.90 3.10 -3.06
CA CYS A 61 -4.24 3.66 -2.94
C CYS A 61 -5.04 3.07 -1.77
N ARG A 62 -4.67 1.92 -1.24
CA ARG A 62 -5.33 1.31 -0.08
C ARG A 62 -5.14 2.13 1.19
N SER A 63 -4.00 2.77 1.32
CA SER A 63 -3.62 3.55 2.50
C SER A 63 -3.94 5.03 2.37
N TYR A 64 -4.33 5.50 1.19
CA TYR A 64 -4.58 6.91 0.92
C TYR A 64 -5.86 7.12 0.09
N ASP A 65 -5.83 6.94 -1.23
CA ASP A 65 -6.93 7.31 -2.14
C ASP A 65 -8.29 6.70 -1.79
N LYS A 66 -8.28 5.47 -1.28
CA LYS A 66 -9.48 4.79 -0.78
C LYS A 66 -10.18 5.60 0.31
N TYR A 67 -9.44 6.29 1.16
CA TYR A 67 -10.00 7.10 2.25
C TYR A 67 -10.42 8.48 1.76
N ILE A 68 -9.72 9.04 0.77
CA ILE A 68 -10.16 10.25 0.06
C ILE A 68 -11.51 9.97 -0.63
N LEU A 69 -11.63 8.85 -1.37
CA LEU A 69 -12.90 8.42 -1.96
C LEU A 69 -14.00 8.28 -0.91
N LYS A 70 -13.69 7.70 0.26
CA LYS A 70 -14.65 7.59 1.36
C LYS A 70 -15.16 8.95 1.81
N ALA A 71 -14.28 9.94 1.97
CA ALA A 71 -14.66 11.29 2.34
C ALA A 71 -15.53 11.94 1.26
N CYS A 72 -15.18 11.77 -0.02
CA CYS A 72 -16.00 12.26 -1.16
C CYS A 72 -17.40 11.67 -1.14
N LEU A 73 -17.54 10.35 -0.94
CA LEU A 73 -18.83 9.66 -0.86
C LEU A 73 -19.66 10.06 0.37
N LEU A 74 -19.01 10.48 1.44
CA LEU A 74 -19.68 11.01 2.63
C LEU A 74 -20.04 12.50 2.49
N GLY A 75 -19.70 13.14 1.36
CA GLY A 75 -20.05 14.53 1.06
C GLY A 75 -19.17 15.56 1.75
N TYR A 76 -17.95 15.20 2.12
CA TYR A 76 -16.98 16.14 2.71
C TYR A 76 -16.62 17.23 1.70
N SER A 77 -16.43 18.45 2.19
CA SER A 77 -15.92 19.58 1.39
C SER A 77 -14.44 19.36 1.06
N PRO A 78 -13.91 20.05 0.03
CA PRO A 78 -12.48 20.00 -0.28
C PRO A 78 -11.58 20.33 0.92
N GLU A 79 -11.97 21.26 1.77
CA GLU A 79 -11.27 21.66 2.97
C GLU A 79 -11.23 20.52 4.01
N GLU A 80 -12.36 19.85 4.24
CA GLU A 80 -12.42 18.68 5.13
C GLU A 80 -11.63 17.49 4.57
N ILE A 81 -11.61 17.33 3.23
CA ILE A 81 -10.77 16.33 2.56
C ILE A 81 -9.29 16.68 2.72
N LYS A 82 -8.93 17.96 2.68
CA LYS A 82 -7.55 18.40 2.97
C LYS A 82 -7.14 18.09 4.40
N GLU A 83 -8.03 18.26 5.38
CA GLU A 83 -7.77 17.87 6.78
C GLU A 83 -7.48 16.35 6.90
N LEU A 84 -8.24 15.52 6.20
CA LEU A 84 -7.97 14.07 6.11
C LEU A 84 -6.61 13.79 5.45
N ASN A 85 -6.31 14.46 4.34
CA ASN A 85 -5.03 14.36 3.65
C ASN A 85 -3.87 14.66 4.60
N ASP A 86 -3.94 15.79 5.30
CA ASP A 86 -2.88 16.23 6.21
C ASP A 86 -2.74 15.25 7.39
N PHE A 87 -3.84 14.75 7.93
CA PHE A 87 -3.85 13.72 8.95
C PHE A 87 -3.09 12.45 8.49
N ILE A 88 -3.29 12.00 7.24
CA ILE A 88 -2.61 10.82 6.69
C ILE A 88 -1.12 11.12 6.45
N ILE A 89 -0.79 12.29 5.88
CA ILE A 89 0.59 12.68 5.56
C ILE A 89 1.44 12.85 6.83
N ASP A 90 0.82 13.31 7.93
CA ASP A 90 1.46 13.40 9.25
C ASP A 90 1.78 12.03 9.89
N GLY A 91 1.45 10.94 9.19
CA GLY A 91 1.78 9.57 9.58
C GLY A 91 0.73 8.88 10.44
N ASN A 92 -0.47 9.46 10.56
CA ASN A 92 -1.56 8.82 11.27
C ASN A 92 -2.23 7.75 10.41
N ASN A 93 -2.85 6.77 11.07
CA ASN A 93 -3.57 5.72 10.37
C ASN A 93 -4.89 6.25 9.80
N PRO A 94 -5.18 6.10 8.50
CA PRO A 94 -6.39 6.65 7.87
C PRO A 94 -7.70 6.16 8.49
N TRP A 95 -7.72 4.95 9.06
CA TRP A 95 -8.92 4.40 9.72
C TRP A 95 -9.22 5.02 11.09
N GLU A 96 -8.28 5.75 11.67
CA GLU A 96 -8.44 6.48 12.95
C GLU A 96 -9.04 7.86 12.74
N PHE A 97 -9.13 8.34 11.50
CA PHE A 97 -9.80 9.59 11.18
C PHE A 97 -11.30 9.51 11.55
N PRO A 98 -11.86 10.53 12.23
CA PRO A 98 -13.22 10.49 12.75
C PRO A 98 -14.29 10.72 11.68
N PHE A 99 -14.41 9.79 10.72
CA PHE A 99 -15.43 9.89 9.67
C PHE A 99 -16.84 9.96 10.24
N GLN A 100 -17.63 10.89 9.73
CA GLN A 100 -19.04 11.03 10.08
C GLN A 100 -19.90 10.28 9.04
N GLY A 101 -20.36 9.10 9.42
CA GLY A 101 -21.21 8.29 8.55
C GLY A 101 -20.55 7.01 8.03
N TYR A 102 -21.34 6.28 7.24
CA TYR A 102 -20.95 5.03 6.59
C TYR A 102 -21.27 5.12 5.09
N CYS A 103 -20.38 4.64 4.26
CA CYS A 103 -20.61 4.41 2.84
C CYS A 103 -20.00 3.07 2.44
N GLU A 104 -20.57 2.43 1.45
CA GLU A 104 -20.00 1.23 0.83
C GLU A 104 -18.99 1.67 -0.23
N LEU A 105 -17.79 1.09 -0.17
CA LEU A 105 -16.73 1.38 -1.12
C LEU A 105 -16.68 0.30 -2.20
N PRO A 106 -16.39 0.66 -3.45
CA PRO A 106 -16.12 -0.31 -4.50
C PRO A 106 -14.85 -1.12 -4.16
N PRO A 107 -14.68 -2.31 -4.77
CA PRO A 107 -13.43 -3.05 -4.64
C PRO A 107 -12.22 -2.22 -5.07
N VAL A 108 -11.18 -2.21 -4.24
CA VAL A 108 -9.93 -1.49 -4.51
C VAL A 108 -8.79 -2.49 -4.62
N TRP A 109 -8.05 -2.45 -5.72
CA TRP A 109 -6.81 -3.19 -5.93
C TRP A 109 -5.63 -2.24 -5.88
N ASP A 110 -4.55 -2.65 -5.25
CA ASP A 110 -3.39 -1.80 -5.05
C ASP A 110 -2.15 -2.41 -5.74
N LEU A 111 -1.58 -1.67 -6.68
CA LEU A 111 -0.37 -2.10 -7.38
C LEU A 111 0.84 -2.20 -6.44
N PHE A 112 0.85 -1.40 -5.39
CA PHE A 112 1.92 -1.40 -4.38
C PHE A 112 2.07 -2.76 -3.70
N ASP A 113 0.98 -3.52 -3.50
CA ASP A 113 1.02 -4.87 -2.90
C ASP A 113 1.89 -5.87 -3.66
N CYS A 114 2.12 -5.63 -4.94
CA CYS A 114 2.94 -6.49 -5.79
C CYS A 114 4.39 -6.02 -5.88
N ILE A 115 4.75 -4.90 -5.23
CA ILE A 115 6.11 -4.33 -5.23
C ILE A 115 6.82 -4.77 -3.95
N LYS A 116 7.94 -5.48 -4.10
CA LYS A 116 8.68 -6.05 -2.96
C LYS A 116 9.50 -5.02 -2.17
N THR A 117 9.87 -3.91 -2.80
CA THR A 117 10.67 -2.86 -2.19
C THR A 117 9.90 -1.56 -2.23
N PHE A 118 9.93 -0.81 -1.14
CA PHE A 118 9.29 0.51 -1.13
C PHE A 118 9.91 1.39 -2.24
N LYS A 119 9.06 1.85 -3.16
CA LYS A 119 9.41 2.79 -4.22
C LYS A 119 8.24 3.73 -4.44
N SER A 120 8.52 4.99 -4.71
CA SER A 120 7.47 5.92 -5.15
C SER A 120 7.02 5.60 -6.58
N LEU A 121 5.83 6.07 -6.97
CA LEU A 121 5.36 5.92 -8.36
C LEU A 121 6.35 6.57 -9.33
N LYS A 122 6.87 7.76 -9.00
CA LYS A 122 7.85 8.50 -9.82
C LYS A 122 9.18 7.74 -10.00
N GLU A 123 9.65 7.02 -8.98
CA GLU A 123 10.82 6.13 -9.14
C GLU A 123 10.53 4.97 -10.10
N ILE A 124 9.33 4.44 -10.08
CA ILE A 124 8.91 3.37 -10.99
C ILE A 124 8.79 3.91 -12.40
N GLU A 125 8.17 5.07 -12.60
CA GLU A 125 8.10 5.76 -13.90
C GLU A 125 9.50 5.98 -14.49
N GLY A 126 10.43 6.48 -13.69
CA GLY A 126 11.83 6.66 -14.09
C GLY A 126 12.49 5.34 -14.51
N ASN A 127 12.29 4.26 -13.74
CA ASN A 127 12.79 2.92 -14.06
C ASN A 127 12.15 2.35 -15.33
N LEU A 128 10.90 2.71 -15.61
CA LEU A 128 10.18 2.33 -16.82
C LEU A 128 10.52 3.22 -18.04
N ARG A 129 11.36 4.24 -17.84
CA ARG A 129 11.73 5.27 -18.85
C ARG A 129 10.49 6.02 -19.37
N MET A 130 9.54 6.28 -18.50
CA MET A 130 8.38 7.10 -18.79
C MET A 130 8.72 8.58 -18.62
N ASN A 131 7.93 9.44 -19.25
CA ASN A 131 8.01 10.87 -18.99
C ASN A 131 7.37 11.16 -17.63
N ILE A 132 8.17 11.66 -16.70
CA ILE A 132 7.69 12.10 -15.40
C ILE A 132 7.08 13.49 -15.59
N THR A 133 5.82 13.63 -15.24
CA THR A 133 5.10 14.91 -15.22
C THR A 133 4.93 15.34 -13.77
N GLU A 134 5.10 16.62 -13.50
CA GLU A 134 4.84 17.22 -12.18
C GLU A 134 4.02 18.49 -12.38
N THR A 135 3.27 18.89 -11.35
CA THR A 135 2.54 20.16 -11.36
C THR A 135 3.36 21.27 -10.72
N THR A 136 3.21 22.48 -11.24
CA THR A 136 3.79 23.68 -10.63
C THR A 136 2.82 24.36 -9.66
N VAL A 137 1.57 23.90 -9.60
CA VAL A 137 0.54 24.44 -8.71
C VAL A 137 0.82 24.02 -7.28
N PRO A 138 0.97 24.94 -6.32
CA PRO A 138 1.22 24.60 -4.93
C PRO A 138 0.01 23.88 -4.31
N PHE A 139 0.25 22.79 -3.56
CA PHE A 139 -0.81 22.03 -2.89
C PHE A 139 -1.56 22.84 -1.81
N ASP A 140 -0.87 23.81 -1.20
CA ASP A 140 -1.44 24.71 -0.19
C ASP A 140 -1.85 26.07 -0.79
N LEU A 141 -2.23 26.10 -2.08
CA LEU A 141 -2.71 27.32 -2.73
C LEU A 141 -3.89 27.89 -1.93
N PRO A 142 -3.84 29.18 -1.50
CA PRO A 142 -4.85 29.75 -0.58
C PRO A 142 -6.19 30.08 -1.28
N THR A 143 -6.33 29.79 -2.54
CA THR A 143 -7.54 30.04 -3.36
C THR A 143 -7.84 28.84 -4.22
N LYS A 144 -9.09 28.72 -4.65
CA LYS A 144 -9.46 27.73 -5.68
C LYS A 144 -8.67 27.95 -6.96
N TRP A 145 -8.48 26.87 -7.70
CA TRP A 145 -7.77 26.92 -8.98
C TRP A 145 -8.46 27.86 -9.98
N ASN A 146 -7.66 28.58 -10.71
CA ASN A 146 -8.11 29.18 -11.95
C ASN A 146 -8.16 28.14 -13.09
N GLU A 147 -8.74 28.50 -14.25
CA GLU A 147 -8.90 27.56 -15.37
C GLU A 147 -7.57 27.01 -15.93
N GLN A 148 -6.47 27.80 -15.84
CA GLN A 148 -5.16 27.34 -16.29
C GLN A 148 -4.56 26.32 -15.31
N GLN A 149 -4.62 26.60 -14.02
CA GLN A 149 -4.17 25.70 -12.96
C GLN A 149 -4.97 24.39 -12.98
N LYS A 150 -6.30 24.49 -13.13
CA LYS A 150 -7.16 23.32 -13.25
C LYS A 150 -6.74 22.41 -14.42
N LYS A 151 -6.47 22.99 -15.59
CA LYS A 151 -5.99 22.19 -16.74
C LYS A 151 -4.64 21.52 -16.48
N GLU A 152 -3.74 22.25 -15.83
CA GLU A 152 -2.41 21.73 -15.48
C GLU A 152 -2.52 20.54 -14.52
N VAL A 153 -3.28 20.67 -13.42
CA VAL A 153 -3.43 19.60 -12.44
C VAL A 153 -4.19 18.41 -13.02
N ILE A 154 -5.21 18.62 -13.86
CA ILE A 154 -5.88 17.53 -14.57
C ILE A 154 -4.89 16.81 -15.49
N HIS A 155 -4.03 17.52 -16.21
CA HIS A 155 -3.01 16.90 -17.08
C HIS A 155 -2.02 16.08 -16.27
N TYR A 156 -1.59 16.61 -15.12
CA TYR A 156 -0.70 15.94 -14.18
C TYR A 156 -1.33 14.64 -13.66
N CYS A 157 -2.51 14.69 -13.05
CA CYS A 157 -3.21 13.52 -12.52
C CYS A 157 -3.53 12.48 -13.62
N VAL A 158 -3.89 12.92 -14.84
CA VAL A 158 -4.06 12.01 -15.98
C VAL A 158 -2.78 11.27 -16.31
N ALA A 159 -1.63 11.94 -16.29
CA ALA A 159 -0.34 11.30 -16.57
C ALA A 159 -0.01 10.23 -15.50
N ASP A 160 -0.29 10.51 -14.22
CA ASP A 160 -0.08 9.57 -13.14
C ASP A 160 -0.99 8.33 -13.28
N VAL A 161 -2.27 8.53 -13.62
CA VAL A 161 -3.18 7.40 -13.92
C VAL A 161 -2.74 6.61 -15.14
N GLU A 162 -2.29 7.28 -16.22
CA GLU A 162 -1.79 6.60 -17.42
C GLU A 162 -0.52 5.79 -17.15
N ALA A 163 0.30 6.19 -16.18
CA ALA A 163 1.48 5.45 -15.75
C ALA A 163 1.14 4.10 -15.08
N LEU A 164 -0.06 3.95 -14.53
CA LEU A 164 -0.48 2.69 -13.92
C LEU A 164 -0.68 1.56 -14.93
N PHE A 165 -1.01 1.88 -16.19
CA PHE A 165 -1.28 0.87 -17.22
C PHE A 165 -0.05 -0.01 -17.54
N PRO A 166 1.12 0.53 -17.90
CA PRO A 166 2.30 -0.27 -18.14
C PRO A 166 2.78 -0.98 -16.88
N LEU A 167 2.62 -0.37 -15.70
CA LEU A 167 2.95 -1.01 -14.42
C LEU A 167 2.05 -2.23 -14.19
N PHE A 168 0.73 -2.09 -14.32
CA PHE A 168 -0.21 -3.22 -14.19
C PHE A 168 0.09 -4.32 -15.20
N ASN A 169 0.38 -3.99 -16.47
CA ASN A 169 0.73 -4.98 -17.48
C ASN A 169 1.95 -5.81 -17.09
N ARG A 170 2.95 -5.22 -16.43
CA ARG A 170 4.12 -5.96 -15.91
C ARG A 170 3.76 -6.85 -14.71
N LEU A 171 2.82 -6.42 -13.88
CA LEU A 171 2.35 -7.14 -12.70
C LEU A 171 1.17 -8.08 -12.97
N MET A 172 0.70 -8.16 -14.21
CA MET A 172 -0.46 -8.95 -14.64
C MET A 172 -0.42 -10.41 -14.17
N ASN A 173 0.75 -11.03 -14.17
CA ASN A 173 0.89 -12.42 -13.75
C ASN A 173 0.63 -12.61 -12.25
N ASN A 174 0.93 -11.62 -11.42
CA ASN A 174 0.63 -11.65 -9.98
C ASN A 174 -0.89 -11.69 -9.78
N TYR A 175 -1.62 -10.83 -10.49
CA TYR A 175 -3.08 -10.80 -10.43
C TYR A 175 -3.73 -12.07 -11.00
N LYS A 176 -3.20 -12.62 -12.09
CA LYS A 176 -3.63 -13.92 -12.62
C LYS A 176 -3.43 -15.06 -11.62
N SER A 177 -2.31 -15.06 -10.91
CA SER A 177 -2.05 -16.04 -9.84
C SER A 177 -3.03 -15.91 -8.69
N LYS A 178 -3.27 -14.68 -8.20
CA LYS A 178 -4.31 -14.41 -7.18
C LYS A 178 -5.70 -14.84 -7.65
N PHE A 179 -6.03 -14.61 -8.92
CA PHE A 179 -7.31 -15.03 -9.51
C PHE A 179 -7.50 -16.55 -9.44
N VAL A 180 -6.46 -17.32 -9.76
CA VAL A 180 -6.52 -18.80 -9.62
C VAL A 180 -6.77 -19.20 -8.16
N ILE A 181 -6.08 -18.55 -7.21
CA ILE A 181 -6.29 -18.79 -5.77
C ILE A 181 -7.74 -18.46 -5.38
N CYS A 182 -8.31 -17.35 -5.85
CA CYS A 182 -9.70 -16.99 -5.62
C CYS A 182 -10.66 -18.08 -6.15
N LYS A 183 -10.38 -18.62 -7.34
CA LYS A 183 -11.18 -19.71 -7.90
C LYS A 183 -11.13 -20.99 -7.06
N ILE A 184 -9.94 -21.38 -6.60
CA ILE A 184 -9.77 -22.55 -5.74
C ILE A 184 -10.53 -22.36 -4.41
N GLY A 185 -10.38 -21.17 -3.80
CA GLY A 185 -10.99 -20.83 -2.51
C GLY A 185 -12.47 -20.43 -2.59
N LYS A 186 -13.08 -20.38 -3.78
CA LYS A 186 -14.44 -19.84 -4.02
C LYS A 186 -14.60 -18.42 -3.44
N ILE A 187 -13.55 -17.64 -3.49
CA ILE A 187 -13.52 -16.25 -3.06
C ILE A 187 -13.93 -15.37 -4.25
N ASP A 188 -14.77 -14.36 -4.02
CA ASP A 188 -15.10 -13.40 -5.09
C ASP A 188 -13.81 -12.71 -5.58
N PRO A 189 -13.43 -12.86 -6.85
CA PRO A 189 -12.20 -12.27 -7.37
C PRO A 189 -12.18 -10.74 -7.32
N ARG A 190 -13.33 -10.07 -7.40
CA ARG A 190 -13.39 -8.60 -7.29
C ARG A 190 -12.81 -8.11 -5.95
N ILE A 191 -13.06 -8.88 -4.89
CA ILE A 191 -12.58 -8.60 -3.53
C ILE A 191 -11.21 -9.25 -3.30
N GLY A 192 -11.07 -10.52 -3.70
CA GLY A 192 -9.88 -11.32 -3.40
C GLY A 192 -8.60 -10.79 -4.04
N LEU A 193 -8.68 -10.24 -5.26
CA LEU A 193 -7.50 -9.65 -5.92
C LEU A 193 -7.00 -8.36 -5.23
N GLY A 194 -7.88 -7.69 -4.50
CA GLY A 194 -7.54 -6.54 -3.67
C GLY A 194 -6.97 -6.90 -2.28
N MET A 195 -6.91 -8.17 -1.91
CA MET A 195 -6.31 -8.60 -0.64
C MET A 195 -4.78 -8.69 -0.75
N THR A 196 -4.08 -8.47 0.36
CA THR A 196 -2.67 -8.86 0.45
C THR A 196 -2.53 -10.37 0.33
N ASP A 197 -1.36 -10.87 -0.06
CA ASP A 197 -1.11 -12.31 -0.21
C ASP A 197 -1.38 -13.07 1.10
N ALA A 198 -1.01 -12.48 2.24
CA ALA A 198 -1.27 -13.06 3.56
C ALA A 198 -2.77 -13.18 3.85
N ASN A 199 -3.54 -12.11 3.62
CA ASN A 199 -4.98 -12.12 3.85
C ASN A 199 -5.72 -13.07 2.90
N LEU A 200 -5.32 -13.12 1.63
CA LEU A 200 -5.89 -14.04 0.66
C LEU A 200 -5.61 -15.50 1.04
N THR A 201 -4.38 -15.79 1.48
CA THR A 201 -3.98 -17.13 1.94
C THR A 201 -4.73 -17.51 3.21
N ALA A 202 -4.84 -16.63 4.18
CA ALA A 202 -5.60 -16.86 5.40
C ALA A 202 -7.07 -17.20 5.07
N LYS A 203 -7.69 -16.44 4.17
CA LYS A 203 -9.07 -16.67 3.74
C LYS A 203 -9.23 -17.98 2.98
N LEU A 204 -8.27 -18.34 2.11
CA LEU A 204 -8.26 -19.62 1.40
C LEU A 204 -8.22 -20.82 2.36
N LEU A 205 -7.40 -20.70 3.42
CA LEU A 205 -7.21 -21.76 4.41
C LEU A 205 -8.26 -21.78 5.52
N GLY A 206 -9.21 -20.83 5.51
CA GLY A 206 -10.21 -20.69 6.58
C GLY A 206 -9.56 -20.34 7.94
N ALA A 207 -8.43 -19.63 7.90
CA ALA A 207 -7.75 -19.22 9.13
C ALA A 207 -8.58 -18.16 9.84
N GLU A 208 -8.83 -18.39 11.11
CA GLU A 208 -9.46 -17.44 12.01
C GLU A 208 -8.38 -16.74 12.84
N ARG A 209 -8.50 -15.41 12.95
CA ARG A 209 -7.64 -14.66 13.87
C ARG A 209 -8.05 -15.05 15.28
N GLN A 210 -7.12 -15.65 16.02
CA GLN A 210 -7.34 -15.84 17.46
C GLN A 210 -7.15 -14.49 18.14
N ASP A 211 -8.18 -14.04 18.84
CA ASP A 211 -8.03 -12.95 19.78
C ASP A 211 -7.24 -13.51 20.96
N HIS A 212 -6.00 -13.08 21.06
CA HIS A 212 -5.20 -13.34 22.24
C HIS A 212 -5.59 -12.30 23.30
N ASP A 213 -6.38 -12.70 24.26
CA ASP A 213 -6.68 -11.90 25.48
C ASP A 213 -5.45 -11.82 26.40
N ASP A 214 -4.38 -12.55 26.09
CA ASP A 214 -3.16 -12.49 26.85
C ASP A 214 -2.46 -11.15 26.60
N PRO A 215 -2.14 -10.40 27.66
CA PRO A 215 -1.36 -9.18 27.51
C PRO A 215 -0.06 -9.52 26.82
N PHE A 216 0.24 -8.80 25.73
CA PHE A 216 1.50 -8.98 25.04
C PHE A 216 2.65 -8.82 26.02
N GLY A 217 3.57 -9.76 26.01
CA GLY A 217 4.75 -9.72 26.86
C GLY A 217 5.94 -10.39 26.19
N TYR A 218 7.09 -9.74 26.26
CA TYR A 218 8.34 -10.36 25.87
C TYR A 218 8.78 -11.35 26.97
N THR A 219 9.04 -12.60 26.58
CA THR A 219 9.58 -13.60 27.48
C THR A 219 10.64 -14.44 26.78
N TYR A 220 11.62 -14.90 27.52
CA TYR A 220 12.55 -15.86 26.95
C TYR A 220 11.89 -17.22 26.74
N PRO A 221 12.12 -17.86 25.58
CA PRO A 221 11.74 -19.26 25.39
C PRO A 221 12.37 -20.15 26.46
N LYS A 222 11.63 -21.12 26.97
CA LYS A 222 12.12 -22.04 28.04
C LYS A 222 13.38 -22.79 27.66
N GLN A 223 13.63 -23.02 26.37
CA GLN A 223 14.76 -23.76 25.83
C GLN A 223 16.02 -22.94 25.58
N ILE A 224 15.93 -21.60 25.78
CA ILE A 224 17.05 -20.73 25.46
C ILE A 224 18.20 -20.93 26.43
N GLN A 225 19.41 -21.06 25.90
CA GLN A 225 20.65 -21.17 26.68
C GLN A 225 21.30 -19.79 26.77
N LYS A 226 20.91 -19.04 27.81
CA LYS A 226 21.33 -17.64 27.97
C LYS A 226 22.84 -17.44 27.98
N GLU A 227 23.56 -18.43 28.52
CA GLU A 227 25.02 -18.45 28.59
C GLU A 227 25.74 -18.53 27.24
N LYS A 228 24.98 -18.82 26.18
CA LYS A 228 25.48 -18.83 24.79
C LYS A 228 25.14 -17.58 23.98
N ILE A 229 24.40 -16.67 24.58
CA ILE A 229 23.99 -15.43 23.91
C ILE A 229 25.03 -14.34 24.25
N PRO A 230 25.50 -13.56 23.28
CA PRO A 230 26.35 -12.40 23.57
C PRO A 230 25.71 -11.44 24.57
N GLU A 231 26.54 -10.88 25.45
CA GLU A 231 26.07 -10.02 26.55
C GLU A 231 25.24 -8.84 26.04
N GLU A 232 25.65 -8.19 24.96
CA GLU A 232 24.93 -7.07 24.30
C GLU A 232 23.53 -7.46 23.83
N ALA A 233 23.36 -8.71 23.35
CA ALA A 233 22.06 -9.24 22.95
C ALA A 233 21.20 -9.55 24.17
N LEU A 234 21.77 -10.08 25.24
CA LEU A 234 21.05 -10.32 26.49
C LEU A 234 20.55 -9.02 27.10
N GLU A 235 21.40 -7.97 27.17
CA GLU A 235 20.99 -6.66 27.65
C GLU A 235 19.85 -6.07 26.83
N TYR A 236 19.88 -6.22 25.51
CA TYR A 236 18.81 -5.77 24.64
C TYR A 236 17.49 -6.47 24.94
N PHE A 237 17.50 -7.80 25.05
CA PHE A 237 16.28 -8.57 25.33
C PHE A 237 15.79 -8.40 26.77
N ASP A 238 16.68 -8.31 27.75
CA ASP A 238 16.30 -8.06 29.15
C ASP A 238 15.64 -6.69 29.30
N ASP A 239 16.10 -5.68 28.56
CA ASP A 239 15.51 -4.36 28.54
C ASP A 239 14.11 -4.36 27.88
N LEU A 240 13.93 -5.06 26.75
CA LEU A 240 12.60 -5.23 26.12
C LEU A 240 11.63 -5.96 27.07
N ILE A 241 12.10 -6.98 27.78
CA ILE A 241 11.28 -7.73 28.76
C ILE A 241 10.91 -6.85 29.96
N ALA A 242 11.84 -6.02 30.43
CA ALA A 242 11.60 -5.13 31.57
C ALA A 242 10.56 -4.03 31.26
N HIS A 243 10.58 -3.46 30.06
CA HIS A 243 9.60 -2.46 29.63
C HIS A 243 8.25 -3.07 29.27
N ASN A 244 8.25 -4.26 28.68
CA ASN A 244 7.06 -5.02 28.30
C ASN A 244 6.01 -4.22 27.53
N ASP A 245 6.44 -3.29 26.65
CA ASP A 245 5.61 -2.39 25.87
C ASP A 245 5.95 -2.52 24.40
N LEU A 246 4.94 -2.81 23.54
CA LEU A 246 5.08 -2.89 22.09
C LEU A 246 5.55 -1.59 21.42
N ASN A 247 5.25 -0.46 22.02
CA ASN A 247 5.62 0.86 21.51
C ASN A 247 7.02 1.28 21.98
N TYR A 248 7.61 0.54 22.94
CA TYR A 248 8.96 0.82 23.38
C TYR A 248 9.95 0.49 22.26
N LYS A 249 10.70 1.52 21.85
CA LYS A 249 11.71 1.41 20.80
C LYS A 249 13.09 1.57 21.41
N ARG A 250 13.91 0.56 21.24
CA ARG A 250 15.35 0.60 21.52
C ARG A 250 16.08 0.30 20.23
N GLU A 251 17.19 0.99 19.99
CA GLU A 251 18.07 0.66 18.86
C GLU A 251 18.62 -0.76 19.04
N ALA A 252 18.40 -1.59 18.03
CA ALA A 252 18.84 -2.97 18.07
C ALA A 252 20.38 -3.05 17.95
N PRO A 253 21.07 -3.82 18.81
CA PRO A 253 22.50 -3.97 18.70
C PRO A 253 22.91 -4.69 17.41
N CYS A 254 24.03 -4.27 16.85
CA CYS A 254 24.68 -4.95 15.74
C CYS A 254 25.79 -5.84 16.30
N LEU A 255 25.61 -7.16 16.19
CA LEU A 255 26.57 -8.13 16.69
C LEU A 255 27.63 -8.44 15.63
N ASP A 256 28.88 -8.18 15.94
CA ASP A 256 30.03 -8.50 15.08
C ASP A 256 30.42 -9.97 15.23
N LEU A 257 30.12 -10.77 14.21
CA LEU A 257 30.52 -12.17 14.11
C LEU A 257 31.65 -12.38 13.08
N LYS A 258 32.67 -11.53 13.10
CA LYS A 258 33.86 -11.55 12.21
C LYS A 258 33.55 -11.28 10.73
N THR A 259 32.79 -12.14 10.07
CA THR A 259 32.48 -12.05 8.64
C THR A 259 31.06 -11.56 8.35
N ILE A 260 30.17 -11.63 9.33
CA ILE A 260 28.78 -11.26 9.23
C ILE A 260 28.43 -10.40 10.43
N ASP A 261 27.76 -9.29 10.19
CA ASP A 261 27.11 -8.51 11.22
C ASP A 261 25.66 -8.94 11.34
N PHE A 262 25.19 -9.18 12.55
CA PHE A 262 23.80 -9.48 12.84
C PHE A 262 23.12 -8.29 13.51
N GLN A 263 22.06 -7.81 12.90
CA GLN A 263 21.17 -6.84 13.52
C GLN A 263 20.01 -7.60 14.16
N LEU A 264 19.83 -7.40 15.46
CA LEU A 264 18.67 -7.94 16.18
C LEU A 264 17.47 -7.05 15.97
N GLY A 265 16.29 -7.66 15.88
CA GLY A 265 15.02 -6.96 15.77
C GLY A 265 13.90 -7.78 16.40
N VAL A 266 12.77 -7.15 16.65
CA VAL A 266 11.60 -7.80 17.26
C VAL A 266 11.09 -8.97 16.42
N GLY A 267 11.30 -8.93 15.10
CA GLY A 267 10.90 -9.97 14.15
C GLY A 267 11.96 -11.06 13.88
N GLY A 268 13.18 -10.93 14.41
CA GLY A 268 14.26 -11.90 14.19
C GLY A 268 15.66 -11.30 14.09
N CYS A 269 16.62 -12.15 13.70
CA CYS A 269 17.99 -11.73 13.45
C CYS A 269 18.22 -11.58 11.95
N HIS A 270 18.76 -10.44 11.54
CA HIS A 270 19.12 -10.16 10.15
C HIS A 270 20.63 -10.09 10.00
N GLY A 271 21.20 -10.97 9.16
CA GLY A 271 22.62 -10.99 8.86
C GLY A 271 22.97 -10.08 7.68
N PHE A 272 24.04 -9.32 7.83
CA PHE A 272 24.60 -8.48 6.77
C PHE A 272 26.03 -8.90 6.50
N SER A 273 26.38 -9.15 5.22
CA SER A 273 27.77 -9.43 4.87
C SER A 273 28.61 -8.15 4.98
N LYS A 274 29.76 -8.22 5.66
CA LYS A 274 30.74 -7.13 5.71
C LYS A 274 31.45 -6.88 4.39
N PHE A 275 31.42 -7.84 3.49
CA PHE A 275 32.22 -7.85 2.27
C PHE A 275 31.40 -7.80 0.98
N GLY A 276 30.10 -7.47 1.07
CA GLY A 276 29.18 -7.47 -0.06
C GLY A 276 28.52 -8.84 -0.32
N THR A 277 28.05 -9.07 -1.53
CA THR A 277 27.37 -10.31 -1.90
C THR A 277 28.36 -11.48 -1.96
N TYR A 278 28.08 -12.59 -1.27
CA TYR A 278 28.80 -13.83 -1.40
C TYR A 278 28.12 -14.73 -2.42
N ILE A 279 28.87 -15.10 -3.45
CA ILE A 279 28.45 -16.17 -4.35
C ILE A 279 29.10 -17.47 -3.85
N TYR A 280 28.29 -18.40 -3.38
CA TYR A 280 28.77 -19.71 -2.99
C TYR A 280 28.56 -20.69 -4.16
N ASP A 281 29.66 -21.08 -4.80
CA ASP A 281 29.66 -22.14 -5.81
C ASP A 281 29.99 -23.49 -5.16
N ARG A 282 29.02 -24.38 -5.16
CA ARG A 282 29.20 -25.74 -4.62
C ARG A 282 29.95 -26.68 -5.55
N GLY A 283 30.32 -26.23 -6.77
CA GLY A 283 30.97 -27.05 -7.77
C GLY A 283 30.06 -28.08 -8.46
N ASP A 284 28.76 -28.06 -8.17
CA ASP A 284 27.71 -28.92 -8.78
C ASP A 284 26.81 -28.14 -9.77
N GLY A 285 27.19 -26.93 -10.12
CA GLY A 285 26.43 -26.04 -11.01
C GLY A 285 25.30 -25.29 -10.30
N LEU A 286 25.21 -25.36 -8.96
CA LEU A 286 24.30 -24.57 -8.14
C LEU A 286 25.07 -23.45 -7.47
N SER A 287 24.71 -22.21 -7.74
CA SER A 287 25.20 -21.01 -7.05
C SER A 287 24.08 -20.37 -6.22
N CYS A 288 24.44 -19.82 -5.05
CA CYS A 288 23.57 -18.98 -4.23
C CYS A 288 24.20 -17.59 -4.11
N GLU A 289 23.42 -16.55 -4.42
CA GLU A 289 23.71 -15.16 -4.06
C GLU A 289 23.12 -14.80 -2.72
#